data_01bd39d1b8e9926db876c134ee9132df
#
_entry.id   01bd39d1b8e9926db876c134ee9132df
#
_cell.length_a   1.000
_cell.length_b   1.000
_cell.length_c   1.000
_cell.angle_alpha   90.00
_cell.angle_beta   90.00
_cell.angle_gamma   90.00
#
_symmetry.space_group_name_H-M   'P 1'
#
loop_
_entity.id
_entity.type
_entity.pdbx_description
1 polymer ?
#
loop_
_entity_poly.entity_id
_entity_poly.type
_entity_poly.pdbx_seq_one_letter_code
_entity_poly.pdbx_strand_id
1 'polypeptide(L)'
;NLVIRKKTRIFATYILILIDMEKKRIIEAMHNRLHEIDPHAKAILFGSRARGTEHEGSDWDVLILLDKPKVTLQDYDKYSYPLRELGWDIDEIINPVLFSQKEWEENHYTLFNHNVNKEGIAI
;
A
#
# COMPACT_ATOMS: atom_id res chain seq x y z
N ASN A 1 40.45 -2.71 -5.42
CA ASN A 1 41.20 -1.99 -4.40
C ASN A 1 40.24 -1.24 -3.46
N LEU A 2 40.74 -0.62 -2.40
CA LEU A 2 39.94 0.05 -1.38
C LEU A 2 39.12 1.23 -1.94
N VAL A 3 39.66 2.00 -2.86
CA VAL A 3 38.99 3.17 -3.48
C VAL A 3 37.79 2.72 -4.29
N ILE A 4 37.92 1.66 -5.07
CA ILE A 4 36.82 1.09 -5.88
C ILE A 4 35.72 0.55 -4.96
N ARG A 5 36.07 -0.15 -3.88
CA ARG A 5 35.12 -0.67 -2.90
C ARG A 5 34.30 0.45 -2.23
N LYS A 6 34.95 1.55 -1.85
CA LYS A 6 34.26 2.73 -1.26
C LYS A 6 33.29 3.35 -2.26
N LYS A 7 33.70 3.54 -3.52
CA LYS A 7 32.84 4.10 -4.58
C LYS A 7 31.61 3.21 -4.82
N THR A 8 31.79 1.88 -4.83
CA THR A 8 30.71 0.91 -5.01
C THR A 8 29.73 0.98 -3.85
N ARG A 9 30.19 1.09 -2.61
CA ARG A 9 29.32 1.23 -1.42
C ARG A 9 28.52 2.52 -1.46
N ILE A 10 29.13 3.63 -1.80
CA ILE A 10 28.45 4.94 -1.92
C ILE A 10 27.37 4.86 -2.98
N PHE A 11 27.67 4.28 -4.13
CA PHE A 11 26.70 4.11 -5.21
C PHE A 11 25.51 3.22 -4.79
N ALA A 12 25.78 2.07 -4.14
CA ALA A 12 24.76 1.18 -3.65
C ALA A 12 23.86 1.87 -2.62
N THR A 13 24.44 2.61 -1.68
CA THR A 13 23.69 3.38 -0.69
C THR A 13 22.80 4.42 -1.35
N TYR A 14 23.31 5.13 -2.35
CA TYR A 14 22.55 6.12 -3.10
C TYR A 14 21.35 5.49 -3.82
N ILE A 15 21.53 4.33 -4.44
CA ILE A 15 20.44 3.59 -5.11
C ILE A 15 19.38 3.18 -4.10
N LEU A 16 19.75 2.66 -2.92
CA LEU A 16 18.79 2.29 -1.88
C LEU A 16 17.98 3.48 -1.38
N ILE A 17 18.60 4.65 -1.24
CA ILE A 17 17.90 5.89 -0.87
C ILE A 17 16.88 6.28 -1.95
N LEU A 18 17.23 6.18 -3.23
CA LEU A 18 16.32 6.50 -4.33
C LEU A 18 15.13 5.55 -4.38
N ILE A 19 15.34 4.25 -4.13
CA ILE A 19 14.27 3.25 -4.06
C ILE A 19 13.31 3.56 -2.89
N ASP A 20 13.83 3.92 -1.73
CA ASP A 20 13.03 4.29 -0.57
C ASP A 20 12.21 5.57 -0.83
N MET A 21 12.78 6.56 -1.47
CA MET A 21 12.09 7.79 -1.87
C MET A 21 10.95 7.51 -2.85
N GLU A 22 11.16 6.63 -3.81
CA GLU A 22 10.12 6.23 -4.77
C GLU A 22 8.97 5.51 -4.08
N LYS A 23 9.28 4.58 -3.17
CA LYS A 23 8.28 3.88 -2.35
C LYS A 23 7.42 4.87 -1.55
N LYS A 24 8.04 5.83 -0.89
CA LYS A 24 7.34 6.88 -0.14
C LYS A 24 6.44 7.72 -1.03
N ARG A 25 6.89 8.05 -2.23
CA ARG A 25 6.11 8.83 -3.20
C ARG A 25 4.85 8.09 -3.63
N ILE A 26 4.95 6.78 -3.88
CA ILE A 26 3.81 5.94 -4.25
C ILE A 26 2.81 5.84 -3.11
N ILE A 27 3.28 5.62 -1.89
CA ILE A 27 2.45 5.58 -0.68
C ILE A 27 1.71 6.91 -0.49
N GLU A 28 2.40 8.02 -0.63
CA GLU A 28 1.81 9.35 -0.51
C GLU A 28 0.75 9.60 -1.59
N ALA A 29 0.99 9.16 -2.81
CA ALA A 29 0.03 9.27 -3.90
C ALA A 29 -1.26 8.47 -3.60
N MET A 30 -1.13 7.27 -3.05
CA MET A 30 -2.27 6.45 -2.63
C MET A 30 -3.05 7.13 -1.49
N HIS A 31 -2.34 7.62 -0.49
CA HIS A 31 -2.93 8.35 0.64
C HIS A 31 -3.74 9.55 0.15
N ASN A 32 -3.14 10.39 -0.68
CA ASN A 32 -3.78 11.60 -1.18
C ASN A 32 -5.00 11.27 -2.04
N ARG A 33 -4.91 10.28 -2.93
CA ARG A 33 -6.04 9.89 -3.77
C ARG A 33 -7.21 9.39 -2.93
N LEU A 34 -6.95 8.56 -1.93
CA LEU A 34 -8.00 8.04 -1.06
C LEU A 34 -8.65 9.15 -0.23
N HIS A 35 -7.87 10.06 0.32
CA HIS A 35 -8.39 11.13 1.17
C HIS A 35 -9.14 12.21 0.39
N GLU A 36 -8.86 12.40 -0.88
CA GLU A 36 -9.66 13.23 -1.78
C GLU A 36 -11.08 12.67 -1.96
N ILE A 37 -11.19 11.34 -1.96
CA ILE A 37 -12.46 10.64 -2.10
C ILE A 37 -13.23 10.65 -0.80
N ASP A 38 -12.55 10.30 0.30
CA ASP A 38 -13.15 10.17 1.62
C ASP A 38 -12.10 10.38 2.71
N PRO A 39 -12.11 11.53 3.40
CA PRO A 39 -11.14 11.82 4.47
C PRO A 39 -11.26 10.88 5.68
N HIS A 40 -12.37 10.15 5.81
CA HIS A 40 -12.60 9.21 6.93
C HIS A 40 -12.17 7.78 6.61
N ALA A 41 -11.84 7.47 5.36
CA ALA A 41 -11.34 6.15 5.01
C ALA A 41 -9.92 5.96 5.54
N LYS A 42 -9.63 4.73 5.98
CA LYS A 42 -8.30 4.33 6.43
C LYS A 42 -7.69 3.37 5.44
N ALA A 43 -6.38 3.44 5.27
CA ALA A 43 -5.66 2.55 4.38
C ALA A 43 -4.49 1.88 5.12
N ILE A 44 -4.32 0.58 4.87
CA ILE A 44 -3.24 -0.22 5.43
C ILE A 44 -2.54 -0.94 4.29
N LEU A 45 -1.25 -0.67 4.11
CA LEU A 45 -0.41 -1.40 3.18
C LEU A 45 -0.08 -2.76 3.80
N PHE A 46 -0.26 -3.84 3.05
CA PHE A 46 0.09 -5.19 3.49
C PHE A 46 0.80 -5.95 2.38
N GLY A 47 1.07 -7.23 2.57
CA GLY A 47 1.75 -8.04 1.59
C GLY A 47 3.24 -7.75 1.47
N SER A 48 3.85 -8.11 0.34
CA SER A 48 5.30 -8.02 0.16
C SER A 48 5.85 -6.60 0.29
N ARG A 49 5.11 -5.60 -0.16
CA ARG A 49 5.52 -4.19 -0.04
C ARG A 49 5.56 -3.71 1.41
N ALA A 50 4.74 -4.28 2.28
CA ALA A 50 4.77 -3.97 3.71
C ALA A 50 5.89 -4.76 4.43
N ARG A 51 6.10 -6.01 4.04
CA ARG A 51 7.14 -6.87 4.64
C ARG A 51 8.56 -6.52 4.22
N GLY A 52 8.75 -5.76 3.14
CA GLY A 52 10.07 -5.50 2.58
C GLY A 52 10.63 -6.67 1.77
N THR A 53 9.78 -7.59 1.32
CA THR A 53 10.16 -8.76 0.52
C THR A 53 9.78 -8.60 -0.95
N GLU A 54 9.42 -7.39 -1.36
CA GLU A 54 9.01 -7.08 -2.72
C GLU A 54 10.15 -7.22 -3.72
N HIS A 55 9.77 -7.50 -4.94
CA HIS A 55 10.64 -7.46 -6.11
C HIS A 55 10.03 -6.50 -7.14
N GLU A 56 10.77 -6.23 -8.20
CA GLU A 56 10.26 -5.43 -9.31
C GLU A 56 8.96 -6.05 -9.85
N GLY A 57 7.93 -5.23 -9.99
CA GLY A 57 6.61 -5.68 -10.46
C GLY A 57 5.70 -6.25 -9.39
N SER A 58 6.12 -6.29 -8.11
CA SER A 58 5.23 -6.68 -7.01
C SER A 58 4.04 -5.75 -6.89
N ASP A 59 2.87 -6.32 -6.59
CA ASP A 59 1.64 -5.57 -6.34
C ASP A 59 1.74 -4.75 -5.06
N TRP A 60 1.01 -3.64 -5.05
CA TRP A 60 0.77 -2.84 -3.86
C TRP A 60 -0.57 -3.25 -3.26
N ASP A 61 -0.54 -4.10 -2.25
CA ASP A 61 -1.73 -4.59 -1.58
C ASP A 61 -2.18 -3.60 -0.51
N VAL A 62 -3.36 -3.03 -0.67
CA VAL A 62 -3.89 -1.99 0.21
C VAL A 62 -5.26 -2.38 0.72
N LEU A 63 -5.40 -2.48 2.03
CA LEU A 63 -6.69 -2.63 2.68
C LEU A 63 -7.28 -1.26 2.94
N ILE A 64 -8.49 -1.03 2.46
CA ILE A 64 -9.26 0.20 2.70
C ILE A 64 -10.38 -0.13 3.68
N LEU A 65 -10.38 0.56 4.81
CA LEU A 65 -11.42 0.43 5.83
C LEU A 65 -12.35 1.63 5.76
N LEU A 66 -13.63 1.35 5.52
CA LEU A 66 -14.66 2.36 5.37
C LEU A 66 -15.44 2.53 6.66
N ASP A 67 -15.73 3.78 7.02
CA ASP A 67 -16.55 4.13 8.18
C ASP A 67 -18.03 4.02 7.81
N LYS A 68 -18.50 2.81 7.63
CA LYS A 68 -19.88 2.47 7.31
C LYS A 68 -20.16 1.02 7.71
N PRO A 69 -21.44 0.63 7.87
CA PRO A 69 -21.77 -0.71 8.35
C PRO A 69 -21.41 -1.84 7.39
N LYS A 70 -21.48 -1.59 6.09
CA LYS A 70 -21.28 -2.62 5.07
C LYS A 70 -20.76 -2.01 3.77
N VAL A 71 -19.85 -2.73 3.11
CA VAL A 71 -19.38 -2.40 1.77
C VAL A 71 -20.45 -2.74 0.73
N THR A 72 -20.69 -1.83 -0.21
CA THR A 72 -21.64 -2.01 -1.31
C THR A 72 -20.91 -2.09 -2.65
N LEU A 73 -21.63 -2.47 -3.71
CA LEU A 73 -21.06 -2.50 -5.07
C LEU A 73 -20.58 -1.12 -5.52
N GLN A 74 -21.30 -0.05 -5.17
CA GLN A 74 -20.87 1.29 -5.51
C GLN A 74 -19.57 1.70 -4.84
N ASP A 75 -19.23 1.13 -3.69
CA ASP A 75 -17.98 1.40 -2.99
C ASP A 75 -16.76 0.96 -3.81
N TYR A 76 -16.88 -0.11 -4.58
CA TYR A 76 -15.80 -0.55 -5.47
C TYR A 76 -15.50 0.49 -6.55
N ASP A 77 -16.52 1.08 -7.15
CA ASP A 77 -16.34 2.14 -8.13
C ASP A 77 -15.78 3.41 -7.49
N LYS A 78 -16.22 3.73 -6.28
CA LYS A 78 -15.83 4.95 -5.58
C LYS A 78 -14.42 4.89 -5.00
N TYR A 79 -14.01 3.76 -4.42
CA TYR A 79 -12.75 3.62 -3.67
C TYR A 79 -11.71 2.76 -4.37
N SER A 80 -12.13 1.66 -4.96
CA SER A 80 -11.21 0.69 -5.55
C SER A 80 -10.70 1.13 -6.93
N TYR A 81 -11.61 1.52 -7.81
CA TYR A 81 -11.26 1.91 -9.16
C TYR A 81 -10.27 3.09 -9.23
N PRO A 82 -10.45 4.19 -8.48
CA PRO A 82 -9.50 5.30 -8.53
C PRO A 82 -8.08 4.93 -8.10
N LEU A 83 -7.92 3.98 -7.19
CA LEU A 83 -6.58 3.51 -6.80
C LEU A 83 -5.96 2.61 -7.87
N ARG A 84 -6.76 1.77 -8.53
CA ARG A 84 -6.28 0.99 -9.67
C ARG A 84 -5.86 1.90 -10.83
N GLU A 85 -6.65 2.91 -11.12
CA GLU A 85 -6.35 3.92 -12.13
C GLU A 85 -5.07 4.68 -11.82
N LEU A 86 -4.87 5.06 -10.56
CA LEU A 86 -3.62 5.67 -10.09
C LEU A 86 -2.42 4.76 -10.40
N GLY A 87 -2.55 3.47 -10.13
CA GLY A 87 -1.51 2.50 -10.45
C GLY A 87 -1.16 2.48 -11.93
N TRP A 88 -2.17 2.45 -12.79
CA TRP A 88 -1.96 2.48 -14.24
C TRP A 88 -1.23 3.75 -14.70
N ASP A 89 -1.57 4.89 -14.09
CA ASP A 89 -0.95 6.18 -14.43
C ASP A 89 0.53 6.24 -14.04
N ILE A 90 0.95 5.52 -13.01
CA ILE A 90 2.33 5.51 -12.52
C ILE A 90 3.08 4.21 -12.82
N ASP A 91 2.51 3.37 -13.69
CA ASP A 91 3.08 2.07 -14.11
C ASP A 91 3.31 1.12 -12.93
N GLU A 92 2.34 1.06 -12.03
CA GLU A 92 2.32 0.17 -10.87
C GLU A 92 1.01 -0.61 -10.82
N ILE A 93 1.00 -1.74 -10.13
CA ILE A 93 -0.23 -2.50 -9.88
C ILE A 93 -0.65 -2.27 -8.44
N ILE A 94 -1.75 -1.55 -8.25
CA ILE A 94 -2.37 -1.34 -6.94
C ILE A 94 -3.56 -2.28 -6.83
N ASN A 95 -3.57 -3.09 -5.78
CA ASN A 95 -4.62 -4.07 -5.51
C ASN A 95 -5.39 -3.68 -4.25
N PRO A 96 -6.47 -2.88 -4.36
CA PRO A 96 -7.25 -2.48 -3.21
C PRO A 96 -8.22 -3.58 -2.77
N VAL A 97 -8.30 -3.78 -1.46
CA VAL A 97 -9.25 -4.68 -0.81
C VAL A 97 -10.12 -3.84 0.12
N LEU A 98 -11.43 -3.93 0.00
CA LEU A 98 -12.37 -3.13 0.78
C LEU A 98 -13.05 -3.93 1.87
N PHE A 99 -13.05 -3.36 3.08
CA PHE A 99 -13.90 -3.81 4.19
C PHE A 99 -14.51 -2.59 4.87
N SER A 100 -15.69 -2.75 5.44
CA SER A 100 -16.15 -1.78 6.43
C SER A 100 -15.36 -2.00 7.72
N GLN A 101 -15.22 -0.96 8.53
CA GLN A 101 -14.57 -1.07 9.84
C GLN A 101 -15.22 -2.16 10.67
N LYS A 102 -16.55 -2.21 10.66
CA LYS A 102 -17.32 -3.22 11.38
C LYS A 102 -17.07 -4.64 10.89
N GLU A 103 -17.12 -4.88 9.58
CA GLU A 103 -16.84 -6.18 8.99
C GLU A 103 -15.40 -6.64 9.30
N TRP A 104 -14.45 -5.73 9.29
CA TRP A 104 -13.06 -6.02 9.62
C TRP A 104 -12.90 -6.49 11.06
N GLU A 105 -13.54 -5.80 11.99
CA GLU A 105 -13.51 -6.16 13.41
C GLU A 105 -14.23 -7.51 13.69
N GLU A 106 -15.35 -7.77 13.02
CA GLU A 106 -16.08 -9.04 13.11
C GLU A 106 -15.28 -10.22 12.59
N ASN A 107 -14.39 -9.99 11.61
CA ASN A 107 -13.54 -11.03 11.02
C ASN A 107 -12.16 -11.15 11.69
N HIS A 108 -12.04 -10.72 12.94
CA HIS A 108 -10.77 -10.70 13.68
C HIS A 108 -10.10 -12.09 13.84
N TYR A 109 -10.87 -13.17 13.72
CA TYR A 109 -10.40 -14.55 13.85
C TYR A 109 -9.78 -15.11 12.57
N THR A 110 -9.88 -14.42 11.44
CA THR A 110 -9.37 -14.93 10.17
C THR A 110 -7.84 -14.80 10.10
N LEU A 111 -7.20 -15.70 9.35
CA LEU A 111 -5.78 -15.64 9.09
C LEU A 111 -5.39 -14.35 8.37
N PHE A 112 -6.20 -13.91 7.42
CA PHE A 112 -6.01 -12.67 6.69
C PHE A 112 -5.95 -11.46 7.63
N ASN A 113 -6.94 -11.35 8.52
CA ASN A 113 -6.99 -10.28 9.51
C ASN A 113 -5.76 -10.30 10.42
N HIS A 114 -5.39 -11.48 10.91
CA HIS A 114 -4.20 -11.65 11.75
C HIS A 114 -2.93 -11.19 11.03
N ASN A 115 -2.73 -11.60 9.79
CA ASN A 115 -1.54 -11.25 9.01
C ASN A 115 -1.46 -9.75 8.72
N VAL A 116 -2.58 -9.14 8.35
CA VAL A 116 -2.61 -7.69 8.10
C VAL A 116 -2.30 -6.91 9.38
N ASN A 117 -2.87 -7.31 10.52
CA ASN A 117 -2.59 -6.65 11.80
C ASN A 117 -1.14 -6.81 12.23
N LYS A 118 -0.50 -7.93 11.87
CA LYS A 118 0.89 -8.20 12.22
C LYS A 118 1.88 -7.43 11.34
N GLU A 119 1.66 -7.37 10.04
CA GLU A 119 2.61 -6.83 9.07
C GLU A 119 2.21 -5.50 8.44
N GLY A 120 0.95 -5.10 8.60
CA GLY A 120 0.39 -3.93 7.95
C GLY A 120 1.00 -2.60 8.40
N ILE A 121 1.08 -1.68 7.46
CA ILE A 121 1.59 -0.32 7.68
C ILE A 121 0.46 0.65 7.35
N ALA A 122 0.05 1.47 8.33
CA ALA A 122 -0.93 2.52 8.08
C ALA A 122 -0.35 3.56 7.12
N ILE A 123 -1.11 3.89 6.11
CA ILE A 123 -0.69 4.85 5.10
C ILE A 123 -1.69 5.99 4.88
#